data_5f56710a9e2364d9499f9ecd810d24a1
#
_entry.id   5f56710a9e2364d9499f9ecd810d24a1
#
_cell.length_a   1.000
_cell.length_b   1.000
_cell.length_c   1.000
_cell.angle_alpha   90.00
_cell.angle_beta   90.00
_cell.angle_gamma   90.00
#
_symmetry.space_group_name_H-M   'P 1'
#
loop_
_entity.id
_entity.type
_entity.pdbx_description
1 polymer ?
#
loop_
_entity_poly.entity_id
_entity_poly.type
_entity_poly.pdbx_seq_one_letter_code
_entity_poly.pdbx_strand_id
1 'polypeptide(L)'
;MADNRFTEVQIPGGGFRGFDAHNDTRAIDGKHPSDMGGPERTVLRAGQPGTYDSCGQWLNHAEPAGAALLGFIHDETACKYQVGQTHKSMSLATSTDHGLTWNSLGQIITGTDAPTANKNTGEGDCTAVNGQDGYYYAYCFRPRDGALIAARAPVSNPRPGNWMKYFQGGWQQPGLGGEATRLMSGSGVSAARWTTTGQTVLTGWVHGGLGLFLSSDHTTLTPLPEPLLAVDPGEWKRPAPSELIFYPVILDATTGANQLANSWMLVYAYMQPNEGGSQKYLVFRNVTVSTSNTPVSAQVGVLLARWYDSALHDRWSTTAAVPGNDTTYKLEAKSGYLMTVAPAGQPSTEMEDCVSERPGHPDHLLAEKGFCEANAYQRLRTAGWVYARQEANTQPLYRCYSDAEHSHFAANQPDCDGKGRMETLLGYDLVQ
;
A
#
# COMPACT_ATOMS: atom_id res chain seq x y z
N MET A 1 2.09 6.27 12.41
CA MET A 1 1.02 5.27 12.34
C MET A 1 0.07 5.68 11.22
N ALA A 2 0.17 5.00 10.06
CA ALA A 2 -0.53 5.41 8.84
C ALA A 2 -1.97 4.89 8.84
N ASP A 3 -2.94 5.79 8.91
CA ASP A 3 -4.37 5.49 8.84
C ASP A 3 -5.08 6.31 7.76
N ASN A 4 -4.34 6.60 6.70
CA ASN A 4 -4.80 7.31 5.52
C ASN A 4 -3.99 6.89 4.29
N ARG A 5 -4.37 7.42 3.13
CA ARG A 5 -3.55 7.36 1.92
C ARG A 5 -2.32 8.23 2.11
N PHE A 6 -1.15 7.61 1.90
CA PHE A 6 0.09 8.36 1.90
C PHE A 6 0.13 9.33 0.71
N THR A 7 0.56 10.54 0.94
CA THR A 7 0.81 11.54 -0.10
C THR A 7 2.09 12.29 0.22
N GLU A 8 2.78 12.76 -0.79
CA GLU A 8 4.02 13.50 -0.62
C GLU A 8 4.16 14.60 -1.65
N VAL A 9 4.97 15.59 -1.34
CA VAL A 9 5.29 16.71 -2.20
C VAL A 9 6.79 17.00 -2.15
N GLN A 10 7.33 17.48 -3.26
CA GLN A 10 8.70 18.01 -3.28
C GLN A 10 8.79 19.30 -2.46
N ILE A 11 9.90 19.45 -1.74
CA ILE A 11 10.19 20.65 -0.96
C ILE A 11 11.44 21.35 -1.46
N PRO A 12 11.60 22.67 -1.22
CA PRO A 12 12.83 23.38 -1.58
C PRO A 12 14.08 22.73 -1.01
N GLY A 13 15.14 22.67 -1.81
CA GLY A 13 16.38 22.01 -1.43
C GLY A 13 16.51 20.57 -1.91
N GLY A 14 15.49 20.03 -2.63
CA GLY A 14 15.57 18.73 -3.32
C GLY A 14 15.15 17.54 -2.47
N GLY A 15 14.46 17.77 -1.36
CA GLY A 15 13.83 16.71 -0.55
C GLY A 15 12.35 16.56 -0.81
N PHE A 16 11.74 15.69 -0.03
CA PHE A 16 10.31 15.36 -0.06
C PHE A 16 9.70 15.54 1.33
N ARG A 17 8.43 15.87 1.36
CA ARG A 17 7.61 15.86 2.56
C ARG A 17 6.44 14.94 2.34
N GLY A 18 6.43 13.83 3.07
CA GLY A 18 5.33 12.89 3.15
C GLY A 18 4.34 13.28 4.23
N PHE A 19 3.09 12.88 4.05
CA PHE A 19 2.02 13.08 5.01
C PHE A 19 1.36 11.75 5.32
N ASP A 20 1.28 11.45 6.62
CA ASP A 20 0.46 10.38 7.15
C ASP A 20 -0.48 10.92 8.23
N ALA A 21 -1.46 10.14 8.62
CA ALA A 21 -2.40 10.58 9.62
C ALA A 21 -2.89 9.42 10.51
N HIS A 22 -3.23 9.81 11.75
CA HIS A 22 -4.03 9.03 12.67
C HIS A 22 -4.85 10.02 13.52
N ASN A 23 -6.04 10.36 13.08
CA ASN A 23 -6.86 11.48 13.51
C ASN A 23 -6.24 12.86 13.18
N ASP A 24 -5.00 13.09 13.53
CA ASP A 24 -4.22 14.26 13.12
C ASP A 24 -3.29 13.89 11.96
N THR A 25 -3.11 14.80 11.01
CA THR A 25 -2.10 14.64 9.94
C THR A 25 -0.74 15.11 10.42
N ARG A 26 0.27 14.32 10.09
CA ARG A 26 1.68 14.59 10.37
C ARG A 26 2.45 14.72 9.08
N ALA A 27 3.46 15.57 9.10
CA ALA A 27 4.45 15.71 8.05
C ALA A 27 5.77 15.06 8.47
N ILE A 28 6.40 14.37 7.54
CA ILE A 28 7.70 13.70 7.71
C ILE A 28 8.56 14.08 6.51
N ASP A 29 9.76 14.60 6.73
CA ASP A 29 10.67 14.97 5.63
C ASP A 29 11.60 13.79 5.27
N GLY A 30 11.91 13.65 3.99
CA GLY A 30 12.78 12.63 3.45
C GLY A 30 13.65 13.13 2.30
N LYS A 31 14.66 12.34 1.91
CA LYS A 31 15.54 12.64 0.79
C LYS A 31 15.04 12.11 -0.54
N HIS A 32 14.30 11.04 -0.49
CA HIS A 32 13.68 10.35 -1.63
C HIS A 32 12.23 10.03 -1.31
N PRO A 33 11.38 9.77 -2.31
CA PRO A 33 9.98 9.42 -2.08
C PRO A 33 9.77 8.24 -1.12
N SER A 34 10.69 7.29 -1.07
CA SER A 34 10.64 6.12 -0.18
C SER A 34 11.49 6.25 1.09
N ASP A 35 12.10 7.39 1.35
CA ASP A 35 12.99 7.64 2.50
C ASP A 35 12.42 8.75 3.39
N MET A 36 11.46 8.41 4.22
CA MET A 36 10.77 9.31 5.16
C MET A 36 11.34 9.13 6.57
N GLY A 37 12.60 9.53 6.77
CA GLY A 37 13.32 9.33 8.03
C GLY A 37 13.45 10.55 8.93
N GLY A 38 12.84 11.68 8.57
CA GLY A 38 12.87 12.91 9.35
C GLY A 38 11.96 12.90 10.59
N PRO A 39 12.03 13.92 11.43
CA PRO A 39 11.15 14.05 12.58
C PRO A 39 9.70 14.33 12.15
N GLU A 40 8.76 13.66 12.81
CA GLU A 40 7.33 13.90 12.61
C GLU A 40 6.89 15.27 13.19
N ARG A 41 6.00 15.94 12.48
CA ARG A 41 5.37 17.20 12.92
C ARG A 41 3.88 17.16 12.63
N THR A 42 3.04 17.42 13.61
CA THR A 42 1.59 17.56 13.37
C THR A 42 1.31 18.85 12.59
N VAL A 43 0.63 18.71 11.45
CA VAL A 43 0.34 19.81 10.51
C VAL A 43 -1.15 20.10 10.34
N LEU A 44 -2.02 19.11 10.60
CA LEU A 44 -3.47 19.29 10.71
C LEU A 44 -3.95 18.59 11.99
N ARG A 45 -4.89 19.19 12.67
CA ARG A 45 -5.49 18.64 13.89
C ARG A 45 -7.00 18.54 13.74
N ALA A 46 -7.59 17.64 14.51
CA ALA A 46 -9.04 17.60 14.68
C ALA A 46 -9.60 18.98 15.02
N GLY A 47 -10.75 19.29 14.47
CA GLY A 47 -11.48 20.53 14.72
C GLY A 47 -12.14 20.58 16.10
N GLN A 48 -12.84 21.66 16.34
CA GLN A 48 -13.55 21.85 17.61
C GLN A 48 -14.76 20.90 17.72
N PRO A 49 -15.18 20.54 18.93
CA PRO A 49 -16.40 19.76 19.11
C PRO A 49 -17.61 20.37 18.39
N GLY A 50 -18.30 19.55 17.59
CA GLY A 50 -19.47 19.97 16.81
C GLY A 50 -19.17 20.45 15.39
N THR A 51 -17.90 20.56 15.00
CA THR A 51 -17.53 20.82 13.60
C THR A 51 -17.47 19.52 12.79
N TYR A 52 -17.45 19.63 11.47
CA TYR A 52 -17.44 18.50 10.54
C TYR A 52 -16.17 17.65 10.61
N ASP A 53 -15.11 18.19 11.17
CA ASP A 53 -13.77 17.62 11.32
C ASP A 53 -13.39 17.32 12.78
N SER A 54 -14.39 17.31 13.68
CA SER A 54 -14.16 17.23 15.14
C SER A 54 -13.50 15.93 15.63
N CYS A 55 -13.45 14.89 14.79
CA CYS A 55 -12.80 13.64 15.14
C CYS A 55 -11.43 13.45 14.48
N GLY A 56 -11.13 14.22 13.47
CA GLY A 56 -9.86 14.17 12.79
C GLY A 56 -9.87 14.78 11.40
N GLN A 57 -8.66 15.03 10.91
CA GLN A 57 -8.37 15.51 9.57
C GLN A 57 -7.23 14.69 8.98
N TRP A 58 -7.53 13.90 7.92
CA TRP A 58 -6.60 13.05 7.20
C TRP A 58 -6.30 13.63 5.83
N LEU A 59 -5.11 14.15 5.62
CA LEU A 59 -4.66 14.64 4.32
C LEU A 59 -4.42 13.45 3.38
N ASN A 60 -5.41 13.14 2.55
CA ASN A 60 -5.37 12.00 1.64
C ASN A 60 -4.65 12.29 0.31
N HIS A 61 -4.52 13.55 -0.07
CA HIS A 61 -3.78 13.98 -1.25
C HIS A 61 -3.35 15.43 -1.11
N ALA A 62 -2.14 15.73 -1.56
CA ALA A 62 -1.63 17.09 -1.69
C ALA A 62 -0.91 17.23 -3.03
N GLU A 63 -1.13 18.35 -3.71
CA GLU A 63 -0.43 18.66 -4.95
C GLU A 63 -0.12 20.14 -5.11
N PRO A 64 0.89 20.50 -5.92
CA PRO A 64 1.16 21.88 -6.26
C PRO A 64 0.00 22.55 -7.01
N ALA A 65 -0.39 23.75 -6.58
CA ALA A 65 -1.41 24.58 -7.20
C ALA A 65 -0.89 26.02 -7.30
N GLY A 66 -0.11 26.30 -8.35
CA GLY A 66 0.62 27.56 -8.49
C GLY A 66 1.75 27.68 -7.48
N ALA A 67 1.76 28.76 -6.68
CA ALA A 67 2.73 28.99 -5.61
C ALA A 67 2.35 28.34 -4.27
N ALA A 68 1.23 27.65 -4.20
CA ALA A 68 0.73 26.99 -3.01
C ALA A 68 0.56 25.50 -3.24
N LEU A 69 0.32 24.73 -2.18
CA LEU A 69 -0.22 23.39 -2.23
C LEU A 69 -1.73 23.44 -2.05
N LEU A 70 -2.42 22.54 -2.73
CA LEU A 70 -3.82 22.22 -2.51
C LEU A 70 -3.89 20.88 -1.79
N GLY A 71 -4.55 20.83 -0.64
CA GLY A 71 -4.73 19.62 0.16
C GLY A 71 -6.17 19.15 0.13
N PHE A 72 -6.36 17.85 -0.09
CA PHE A 72 -7.64 17.14 -0.08
C PHE A 72 -7.73 16.33 1.20
N ILE A 73 -8.65 16.73 2.08
CA ILE A 73 -8.69 16.27 3.46
C ILE A 73 -9.94 15.43 3.66
N HIS A 74 -9.76 14.22 4.17
CA HIS A 74 -10.85 13.42 4.72
C HIS A 74 -11.14 13.92 6.13
N ASP A 75 -12.41 14.18 6.42
CA ASP A 75 -12.88 14.67 7.70
C ASP A 75 -13.89 13.69 8.31
N GLU A 76 -13.86 13.58 9.62
CA GLU A 76 -14.83 12.79 10.37
C GLU A 76 -15.42 13.55 11.54
N THR A 77 -16.70 13.30 11.79
CA THR A 77 -17.45 13.84 12.93
C THR A 77 -18.40 12.78 13.50
N ALA A 78 -19.01 13.08 14.63
CA ALA A 78 -19.98 12.21 15.31
C ALA A 78 -19.46 10.79 15.63
N CYS A 79 -18.16 10.67 15.90
CA CYS A 79 -17.48 9.39 16.03
C CYS A 79 -17.75 8.70 17.35
N LYS A 80 -17.94 7.38 17.26
CA LYS A 80 -17.85 6.38 18.33
C LYS A 80 -17.26 5.12 17.72
N TYR A 81 -15.94 5.13 17.49
CA TYR A 81 -15.24 4.07 16.74
C TYR A 81 -15.45 2.66 17.31
N GLN A 82 -15.64 2.53 18.64
CA GLN A 82 -15.87 1.25 19.32
C GLN A 82 -17.14 0.53 18.82
N VAL A 83 -18.09 1.28 18.27
CA VAL A 83 -19.35 0.75 17.70
C VAL A 83 -19.47 1.01 16.20
N GLY A 84 -18.35 1.35 15.53
CA GLY A 84 -18.30 1.58 14.09
C GLY A 84 -19.08 2.82 13.64
N GLN A 85 -19.28 3.81 14.54
CA GLN A 85 -19.97 5.04 14.19
C GLN A 85 -19.00 6.13 13.78
N THR A 86 -19.21 6.69 12.59
CA THR A 86 -18.58 7.93 12.12
C THR A 86 -19.42 8.55 11.00
N HIS A 87 -19.25 9.86 10.79
CA HIS A 87 -19.84 10.56 9.65
C HIS A 87 -18.74 11.25 8.86
N LYS A 88 -18.59 10.84 7.60
CA LYS A 88 -17.49 11.17 6.71
C LYS A 88 -17.82 12.33 5.78
N SER A 89 -16.83 13.13 5.51
CA SER A 89 -16.89 14.18 4.47
C SER A 89 -15.50 14.43 3.88
N MET A 90 -15.40 15.30 2.92
CA MET A 90 -14.16 15.78 2.37
C MET A 90 -14.12 17.30 2.32
N SER A 91 -12.99 17.87 2.72
CA SER A 91 -12.72 19.32 2.63
C SER A 91 -11.45 19.60 1.82
N LEU A 92 -11.23 20.89 1.56
CA LEU A 92 -10.01 21.42 0.97
C LEU A 92 -9.29 22.34 1.94
N ALA A 93 -7.97 22.37 1.78
CA ALA A 93 -7.12 23.38 2.40
C ALA A 93 -6.00 23.81 1.44
N THR A 94 -5.38 24.94 1.74
CA THR A 94 -4.19 25.43 1.03
C THR A 94 -3.04 25.65 1.99
N SER A 95 -1.82 25.42 1.48
CA SER A 95 -0.57 25.70 2.21
C SER A 95 0.36 26.53 1.34
N THR A 96 1.01 27.53 1.92
CA THR A 96 2.04 28.37 1.26
C THR A 96 3.45 28.13 1.81
N ASP A 97 3.59 27.18 2.72
CA ASP A 97 4.85 26.82 3.39
C ASP A 97 5.19 25.33 3.21
N HIS A 98 4.84 24.80 2.04
CA HIS A 98 5.09 23.41 1.66
C HIS A 98 4.47 22.38 2.62
N GLY A 99 3.26 22.64 3.12
CA GLY A 99 2.48 21.71 3.92
C GLY A 99 2.79 21.72 5.42
N LEU A 100 3.49 22.72 5.94
CA LEU A 100 3.72 22.86 7.39
C LEU A 100 2.51 23.47 8.10
N THR A 101 1.81 24.37 7.43
CA THR A 101 0.52 24.91 7.91
C THR A 101 -0.52 24.89 6.80
N TRP A 102 -1.77 24.73 7.17
CA TRP A 102 -2.88 24.60 6.25
C TRP A 102 -4.01 25.55 6.60
N ASN A 103 -4.52 26.25 5.59
CA ASN A 103 -5.70 27.12 5.71
C ASN A 103 -6.91 26.40 5.11
N SER A 104 -7.88 26.04 5.93
CA SER A 104 -9.10 25.35 5.49
C SER A 104 -9.91 26.26 4.55
N LEU A 105 -10.40 25.65 3.47
CA LEU A 105 -11.34 26.27 2.53
C LEU A 105 -12.78 25.78 2.75
N GLY A 106 -12.98 24.74 3.57
CA GLY A 106 -14.27 24.12 3.90
C GLY A 106 -14.58 22.85 3.10
N GLN A 107 -15.74 22.27 3.39
CA GLN A 107 -16.21 21.02 2.81
C GLN A 107 -16.50 21.15 1.32
N ILE A 108 -16.16 20.11 0.56
CA ILE A 108 -16.41 20.00 -0.88
C ILE A 108 -17.33 18.83 -1.25
N ILE A 109 -17.32 17.75 -0.45
CA ILE A 109 -18.14 16.57 -0.65
C ILE A 109 -18.74 16.15 0.69
N THR A 110 -20.06 15.96 0.70
CA THR A 110 -20.81 15.39 1.82
C THR A 110 -21.88 14.45 1.30
N GLY A 111 -22.24 13.42 2.08
CA GLY A 111 -23.35 12.52 1.76
C GLY A 111 -24.71 13.18 1.87
N THR A 112 -25.76 12.44 1.43
CA THR A 112 -27.17 12.80 1.61
C THR A 112 -27.74 12.28 2.93
N ASP A 113 -27.06 11.35 3.58
CA ASP A 113 -27.42 10.75 4.85
C ASP A 113 -26.88 11.60 6.04
N ALA A 114 -27.61 11.55 7.12
CA ALA A 114 -27.23 12.23 8.37
C ALA A 114 -26.40 11.29 9.25
N PRO A 115 -25.60 11.84 10.19
CA PRO A 115 -24.96 11.05 11.23
C PRO A 115 -25.96 10.17 11.95
N THR A 116 -25.72 8.87 12.01
CA THR A 116 -26.62 7.88 12.56
C THR A 116 -25.91 7.03 13.61
N ALA A 117 -26.57 6.77 14.73
CA ALA A 117 -25.99 5.98 15.82
C ALA A 117 -25.61 4.57 15.36
N ASN A 118 -24.42 4.12 15.73
CA ASN A 118 -23.84 2.82 15.42
C ASN A 118 -23.71 2.53 13.91
N LYS A 119 -23.58 3.57 13.10
CA LYS A 119 -23.38 3.45 11.65
C LYS A 119 -22.27 4.34 11.15
N ASN A 120 -21.58 3.85 10.14
CA ASN A 120 -20.70 4.65 9.31
C ASN A 120 -21.52 5.30 8.19
N THR A 121 -21.49 6.62 8.09
CA THR A 121 -22.35 7.43 7.22
C THR A 121 -21.55 8.50 6.50
N GLY A 122 -22.20 9.25 5.62
CA GLY A 122 -21.58 10.31 4.82
C GLY A 122 -20.83 9.79 3.58
N GLU A 123 -20.02 10.62 3.01
CA GLU A 123 -19.16 10.31 1.85
C GLU A 123 -17.78 10.90 2.08
N GLY A 124 -16.77 10.05 2.13
CA GLY A 124 -15.40 10.45 2.48
C GLY A 124 -14.39 9.41 2.05
N ASP A 125 -13.24 9.35 2.73
CA ASP A 125 -12.12 8.51 2.31
C ASP A 125 -11.79 8.72 0.82
N CYS A 126 -11.86 9.97 0.37
CA CYS A 126 -11.65 10.28 -1.02
C CYS A 126 -10.17 10.31 -1.38
N THR A 127 -9.88 9.90 -2.60
CA THR A 127 -8.64 10.22 -3.29
C THR A 127 -8.93 11.28 -4.35
N ALA A 128 -7.95 12.11 -4.68
CA ALA A 128 -8.10 13.12 -5.71
C ALA A 128 -7.00 12.99 -6.77
N VAL A 129 -7.32 13.39 -7.99
CA VAL A 129 -6.37 13.43 -9.10
C VAL A 129 -6.70 14.57 -10.05
N ASN A 130 -5.68 15.26 -10.53
CA ASN A 130 -5.81 16.19 -11.63
C ASN A 130 -5.92 15.41 -12.93
N GLY A 131 -7.06 15.49 -13.61
CA GLY A 131 -7.34 14.76 -14.84
C GLY A 131 -6.56 15.27 -16.06
N GLN A 132 -5.88 16.42 -15.95
CA GLN A 132 -5.19 17.09 -17.07
C GLN A 132 -6.14 17.46 -18.25
N ASP A 133 -7.43 17.51 -17.98
CA ASP A 133 -8.52 17.87 -18.91
C ASP A 133 -9.29 19.12 -18.45
N GLY A 134 -8.72 19.82 -17.47
CA GLY A 134 -9.30 21.01 -16.85
C GLY A 134 -10.09 20.73 -15.56
N TYR A 135 -10.15 19.47 -15.11
CA TYR A 135 -10.87 19.08 -13.90
C TYR A 135 -9.99 18.33 -12.91
N TYR A 136 -10.24 18.55 -11.62
CA TYR A 136 -9.94 17.62 -10.54
C TYR A 136 -11.06 16.61 -10.43
N TYR A 137 -10.70 15.35 -10.19
CA TYR A 137 -11.61 14.27 -9.88
C TYR A 137 -11.35 13.74 -8.49
N ALA A 138 -12.41 13.54 -7.71
CA ALA A 138 -12.38 12.91 -6.41
C ALA A 138 -13.20 11.61 -6.44
N TYR A 139 -12.60 10.53 -5.96
CA TYR A 139 -13.25 9.23 -5.84
C TYR A 139 -13.43 8.92 -4.36
N CYS A 140 -14.67 8.83 -3.91
CA CYS A 140 -15.04 8.78 -2.51
C CYS A 140 -15.76 7.48 -2.16
N PHE A 141 -15.54 7.02 -0.96
CA PHE A 141 -16.28 5.89 -0.38
C PHE A 141 -17.59 6.39 0.24
N ARG A 142 -18.68 5.70 -0.09
CA ARG A 142 -20.01 5.89 0.49
C ARG A 142 -20.40 4.66 1.31
N PRO A 143 -20.34 4.74 2.66
CA PRO A 143 -20.51 3.58 3.53
C PRO A 143 -21.88 2.92 3.45
N ARG A 144 -22.97 3.70 3.27
CA ARG A 144 -24.36 3.20 3.31
C ARG A 144 -24.65 2.01 2.38
N ASP A 145 -23.90 1.92 1.28
CA ASP A 145 -24.03 0.85 0.27
C ASP A 145 -22.68 0.29 -0.23
N GLY A 146 -21.58 0.70 0.41
CA GLY A 146 -20.24 0.23 0.04
C GLY A 146 -19.78 0.68 -1.34
N ALA A 147 -20.27 1.83 -1.83
CA ALA A 147 -20.02 2.31 -3.17
C ALA A 147 -18.78 3.21 -3.25
N LEU A 148 -18.04 3.08 -4.35
CA LEU A 148 -17.17 4.12 -4.85
C LEU A 148 -18.00 5.06 -5.73
N ILE A 149 -17.92 6.35 -5.46
CA ILE A 149 -18.57 7.43 -6.21
C ILE A 149 -17.52 8.40 -6.73
N ALA A 150 -17.88 9.22 -7.72
CA ALA A 150 -17.00 10.26 -8.23
C ALA A 150 -17.64 11.65 -8.18
N ALA A 151 -16.79 12.63 -7.94
CA ALA A 151 -17.11 14.06 -8.09
C ALA A 151 -15.97 14.77 -8.83
N ARG A 152 -16.27 15.90 -9.47
CA ARG A 152 -15.25 16.73 -10.11
C ARG A 152 -15.48 18.22 -9.89
N ALA A 153 -14.40 19.00 -10.02
CA ALA A 153 -14.46 20.46 -10.04
C ALA A 153 -13.44 21.04 -11.03
N PRO A 154 -13.67 22.23 -11.60
CA PRO A 154 -12.68 22.87 -12.45
C PRO A 154 -11.37 23.12 -11.70
N VAL A 155 -10.23 22.79 -12.34
CA VAL A 155 -8.88 23.07 -11.78
C VAL A 155 -8.69 24.56 -11.49
N SER A 156 -9.26 25.42 -12.31
CA SER A 156 -9.19 26.89 -12.14
C SER A 156 -9.90 27.40 -10.88
N ASN A 157 -10.87 26.65 -10.34
CA ASN A 157 -11.60 27.02 -9.14
C ASN A 157 -12.21 25.80 -8.42
N PRO A 158 -11.41 24.99 -7.71
CA PRO A 158 -11.89 23.78 -7.04
C PRO A 158 -12.53 24.06 -5.66
N ARG A 159 -12.93 25.28 -5.37
CA ARG A 159 -13.46 25.69 -4.07
C ARG A 159 -14.79 25.02 -3.73
N PRO A 160 -15.20 25.01 -2.45
CA PRO A 160 -16.55 24.59 -2.05
C PRO A 160 -17.65 25.21 -2.91
N GLY A 161 -18.64 24.41 -3.27
CA GLY A 161 -19.76 24.80 -4.15
C GLY A 161 -19.53 24.57 -5.65
N ASN A 162 -18.28 24.32 -6.09
CA ASN A 162 -17.96 24.06 -7.51
C ASN A 162 -17.78 22.59 -7.83
N TRP A 163 -17.91 21.70 -6.83
CA TRP A 163 -17.83 20.26 -7.02
C TRP A 163 -19.17 19.70 -7.48
N MET A 164 -19.13 18.87 -8.51
CA MET A 164 -20.30 18.20 -9.08
C MET A 164 -20.08 16.70 -9.03
N LYS A 165 -21.03 15.94 -8.47
CA LYS A 165 -21.03 14.48 -8.44
C LYS A 165 -21.54 13.92 -9.75
N TYR A 166 -20.99 12.78 -10.15
CA TYR A 166 -21.48 11.98 -11.25
C TYR A 166 -22.76 11.25 -10.86
N PHE A 167 -23.85 11.53 -11.58
CA PHE A 167 -25.15 10.94 -11.36
C PHE A 167 -25.88 10.69 -12.67
N GLN A 168 -26.35 9.45 -12.89
CA GLN A 168 -27.15 9.03 -14.04
C GLN A 168 -26.58 9.50 -15.40
N GLY A 169 -25.29 9.32 -15.62
CA GLY A 169 -24.64 9.63 -16.89
C GLY A 169 -24.10 11.07 -17.02
N GLY A 170 -24.22 11.91 -15.98
CA GLY A 170 -23.75 13.31 -16.02
C GLY A 170 -23.19 13.83 -14.72
N TRP A 171 -22.41 14.90 -14.82
CA TRP A 171 -21.87 15.64 -13.69
C TRP A 171 -22.84 16.74 -13.29
N GLN A 172 -23.87 16.42 -12.54
CA GLN A 172 -25.03 17.30 -12.39
C GLN A 172 -25.55 17.46 -10.96
N GLN A 173 -25.04 16.68 -10.00
CA GLN A 173 -25.45 16.81 -8.61
C GLN A 173 -24.39 17.59 -7.81
N PRO A 174 -24.80 18.44 -6.85
CA PRO A 174 -23.84 19.20 -6.06
C PRO A 174 -22.94 18.28 -5.22
N GLY A 175 -21.69 18.65 -5.03
CA GLY A 175 -20.76 17.93 -4.15
C GLY A 175 -21.25 17.87 -2.71
N LEU A 176 -21.90 18.94 -2.25
CA LEU A 176 -22.49 19.02 -0.93
C LEU A 176 -23.93 18.51 -0.97
N GLY A 177 -24.19 17.33 -0.39
CA GLY A 177 -25.50 16.73 -0.24
C GLY A 177 -26.16 16.20 -1.52
N GLY A 178 -25.48 16.17 -2.68
CA GLY A 178 -26.03 15.61 -3.91
C GLY A 178 -25.96 14.09 -3.95
N GLU A 179 -26.85 13.46 -4.75
CA GLU A 179 -26.80 12.03 -5.02
C GLU A 179 -25.66 11.69 -5.98
N ALA A 180 -25.18 10.45 -5.93
CA ALA A 180 -24.13 9.97 -6.81
C ALA A 180 -24.42 8.55 -7.33
N THR A 181 -24.05 8.28 -8.57
CA THR A 181 -24.07 6.93 -9.14
C THR A 181 -22.90 6.12 -8.59
N ARG A 182 -23.16 4.88 -8.20
CA ARG A 182 -22.13 3.91 -7.83
C ARG A 182 -21.30 3.54 -9.06
N LEU A 183 -19.99 3.72 -9.01
CA LEU A 183 -19.08 3.28 -10.07
C LEU A 183 -18.65 1.82 -9.87
N MET A 184 -18.27 1.48 -8.65
CA MET A 184 -17.90 0.12 -8.26
C MET A 184 -18.16 -0.10 -6.77
N SER A 185 -18.00 -1.33 -6.30
CA SER A 185 -17.96 -1.64 -4.87
C SER A 185 -16.52 -1.47 -4.34
N GLY A 186 -16.40 -1.02 -3.12
CA GLY A 186 -15.13 -1.04 -2.39
C GLY A 186 -14.74 0.28 -1.74
N SER A 187 -13.83 0.16 -0.81
CA SER A 187 -13.15 1.24 -0.10
C SER A 187 -11.64 1.14 -0.35
N GLY A 188 -10.88 2.12 0.12
CA GLY A 188 -9.42 2.06 0.05
C GLY A 188 -8.82 2.29 -1.34
N VAL A 189 -9.58 2.90 -2.25
CA VAL A 189 -9.13 3.22 -3.63
C VAL A 189 -8.23 4.44 -3.61
N SER A 190 -7.16 4.44 -4.39
CA SER A 190 -6.42 5.65 -4.75
C SER A 190 -6.49 5.93 -6.24
N ALA A 191 -6.32 7.19 -6.63
CA ALA A 191 -6.35 7.63 -8.01
C ALA A 191 -5.05 8.33 -8.39
N ALA A 192 -4.60 8.02 -9.59
CA ALA A 192 -3.45 8.65 -10.23
C ALA A 192 -3.74 8.87 -11.72
N ARG A 193 -2.97 9.73 -12.37
CA ARG A 193 -3.02 9.97 -13.79
C ARG A 193 -1.81 9.37 -14.48
N TRP A 194 -2.02 8.44 -15.40
CA TRP A 194 -0.94 7.92 -16.23
C TRP A 194 -0.74 8.85 -17.43
N THR A 195 0.29 9.65 -17.36
CA THR A 195 0.54 10.75 -18.32
C THR A 195 0.85 10.23 -19.73
N THR A 196 1.45 9.05 -19.85
CA THR A 196 1.80 8.44 -21.15
C THR A 196 0.56 8.03 -21.94
N THR A 197 -0.48 7.48 -21.30
CA THR A 197 -1.70 7.01 -21.96
C THR A 197 -2.87 7.97 -21.83
N GLY A 198 -2.77 8.94 -20.93
CA GLY A 198 -3.86 9.85 -20.62
C GLY A 198 -5.02 9.19 -19.89
N GLN A 199 -4.80 8.07 -19.20
CA GLN A 199 -5.83 7.38 -18.43
C GLN A 199 -5.72 7.68 -16.94
N THR A 200 -6.85 7.66 -16.25
CA THR A 200 -6.88 7.58 -14.79
C THR A 200 -6.65 6.14 -14.37
N VAL A 201 -5.77 5.96 -13.41
CA VAL A 201 -5.43 4.67 -12.79
C VAL A 201 -5.97 4.67 -11.37
N LEU A 202 -6.77 3.69 -11.01
CA LEU A 202 -7.24 3.50 -9.65
C LEU A 202 -6.70 2.19 -9.09
N THR A 203 -6.24 2.22 -7.85
CA THR A 203 -6.03 0.98 -7.09
C THR A 203 -7.36 0.49 -6.53
N GLY A 204 -7.50 -0.80 -6.37
CA GLY A 204 -8.69 -1.37 -5.75
C GLY A 204 -8.59 -2.89 -5.59
N TRP A 205 -9.47 -3.48 -4.81
CA TRP A 205 -9.48 -4.91 -4.60
C TRP A 205 -10.10 -5.64 -5.79
N VAL A 206 -9.41 -6.65 -6.28
CA VAL A 206 -9.85 -7.59 -7.31
C VAL A 206 -9.77 -9.01 -6.77
N HIS A 207 -10.25 -10.00 -7.55
CA HIS A 207 -10.03 -11.39 -7.16
C HIS A 207 -8.53 -11.71 -7.11
N GLY A 208 -8.07 -12.26 -6.00
CA GLY A 208 -6.67 -12.62 -5.79
C GLY A 208 -5.75 -11.50 -5.32
N GLY A 209 -6.26 -10.27 -5.04
CA GLY A 209 -5.40 -9.26 -4.44
C GLY A 209 -5.77 -7.81 -4.70
N LEU A 210 -4.75 -6.97 -4.61
CA LEU A 210 -4.82 -5.56 -4.97
C LEU A 210 -4.59 -5.40 -6.47
N GLY A 211 -5.56 -4.86 -7.19
CA GLY A 211 -5.49 -4.63 -8.62
C GLY A 211 -5.47 -3.17 -9.02
N LEU A 212 -5.43 -2.96 -10.34
CA LEU A 212 -5.55 -1.67 -10.97
C LEU A 212 -6.79 -1.64 -11.87
N PHE A 213 -7.42 -0.49 -11.90
CA PHE A 213 -8.50 -0.16 -12.83
C PHE A 213 -8.06 1.01 -13.69
N LEU A 214 -8.33 0.93 -14.98
CA LEU A 214 -8.06 2.02 -15.93
C LEU A 214 -9.37 2.69 -16.34
N SER A 215 -9.31 3.99 -16.53
CA SER A 215 -10.44 4.78 -17.01
C SER A 215 -9.99 5.88 -17.98
N SER A 216 -10.65 5.96 -19.11
CA SER A 216 -10.45 7.04 -20.10
C SER A 216 -11.48 8.17 -19.98
N ASP A 217 -12.58 7.95 -19.26
CA ASP A 217 -13.70 8.87 -19.08
C ASP A 217 -13.96 9.26 -17.62
N HIS A 218 -13.09 8.79 -16.69
CA HIS A 218 -13.16 8.99 -15.26
C HIS A 218 -14.35 8.32 -14.54
N THR A 219 -15.20 7.59 -15.26
CA THR A 219 -16.42 6.98 -14.72
C THR A 219 -16.56 5.49 -15.03
N THR A 220 -16.05 5.06 -16.18
CA THR A 220 -16.00 3.64 -16.55
C THR A 220 -14.68 3.05 -16.09
N LEU A 221 -14.72 2.12 -15.14
CA LEU A 221 -13.56 1.52 -14.50
C LEU A 221 -13.34 0.11 -15.05
N THR A 222 -12.27 -0.09 -15.80
CA THR A 222 -11.92 -1.40 -16.37
C THR A 222 -10.78 -2.02 -15.58
N PRO A 223 -11.00 -3.16 -14.90
CA PRO A 223 -9.92 -3.83 -14.17
C PRO A 223 -8.86 -4.39 -15.12
N LEU A 224 -7.60 -4.34 -14.71
CA LEU A 224 -6.57 -5.15 -15.34
C LEU A 224 -6.77 -6.62 -14.97
N PRO A 225 -6.41 -7.57 -15.86
CA PRO A 225 -6.71 -8.98 -15.66
C PRO A 225 -5.95 -9.61 -14.47
N GLU A 226 -4.78 -9.08 -14.16
CA GLU A 226 -3.92 -9.59 -13.10
C GLU A 226 -3.82 -8.59 -11.95
N PRO A 227 -3.77 -9.06 -10.69
CA PRO A 227 -3.56 -8.18 -9.56
C PRO A 227 -2.15 -7.56 -9.60
N LEU A 228 -2.04 -6.30 -9.20
CA LEU A 228 -0.77 -5.61 -9.01
C LEU A 228 0.04 -6.25 -7.86
N LEU A 229 -0.66 -6.64 -6.81
CA LEU A 229 -0.11 -7.34 -5.66
C LEU A 229 -1.03 -8.52 -5.36
N ALA A 230 -0.54 -9.73 -5.64
CA ALA A 230 -1.26 -10.94 -5.28
C ALA A 230 -1.36 -11.05 -3.75
N VAL A 231 -2.58 -11.23 -3.27
CA VAL A 231 -2.89 -11.45 -1.87
C VAL A 231 -3.80 -12.65 -1.81
N ASP A 232 -3.28 -13.79 -1.41
CA ASP A 232 -4.11 -14.94 -1.13
C ASP A 232 -4.77 -14.77 0.24
N PRO A 233 -6.10 -14.64 0.33
CA PRO A 233 -6.78 -14.55 1.62
C PRO A 233 -6.51 -15.76 2.54
N GLY A 234 -6.15 -16.91 1.98
CA GLY A 234 -5.74 -18.09 2.72
C GLY A 234 -4.35 -17.95 3.32
N GLU A 235 -3.40 -17.42 2.56
CA GLU A 235 -2.00 -17.22 2.97
C GLU A 235 -1.81 -15.99 3.88
N TRP A 236 -2.65 -14.96 3.71
CA TRP A 236 -2.60 -13.76 4.52
C TRP A 236 -3.44 -13.85 5.80
N LYS A 237 -4.23 -14.91 5.94
CA LYS A 237 -4.93 -15.22 7.18
C LYS A 237 -3.94 -15.83 8.15
N ARG A 238 -3.56 -15.04 9.12
CA ARG A 238 -2.90 -15.56 10.31
C ARG A 238 -3.92 -15.80 11.41
N PRO A 239 -3.57 -16.62 12.46
CA PRO A 239 -4.52 -16.98 13.50
C PRO A 239 -4.99 -15.79 14.22
N ALA A 240 -5.55 -14.84 14.01
CA ALA A 240 -6.18 -13.63 14.51
C ALA A 240 -5.22 -12.64 15.24
N PRO A 241 -5.21 -11.37 14.82
CA PRO A 241 -5.91 -10.83 13.67
C PRO A 241 -5.13 -11.12 12.37
N SER A 242 -5.84 -11.13 11.24
CA SER A 242 -5.23 -11.28 9.92
C SER A 242 -4.32 -10.08 9.57
N GLU A 243 -3.29 -10.34 8.80
CA GLU A 243 -2.56 -9.25 8.13
C GLU A 243 -3.51 -8.42 7.31
N LEU A 244 -3.31 -7.10 7.34
CA LEU A 244 -4.16 -6.19 6.61
C LEU A 244 -3.31 -5.20 5.81
N ILE A 245 -3.71 -5.01 4.57
CA ILE A 245 -3.20 -3.96 3.68
C ILE A 245 -4.27 -2.88 3.59
N PHE A 246 -3.89 -1.64 3.89
CA PHE A 246 -4.79 -0.50 3.85
C PHE A 246 -4.24 0.60 2.96
N TYR A 247 -5.13 1.41 2.41
CA TYR A 247 -4.83 2.67 1.75
C TYR A 247 -3.73 2.57 0.70
N PRO A 248 -3.83 1.63 -0.26
CA PRO A 248 -2.84 1.53 -1.33
C PRO A 248 -2.88 2.80 -2.20
N VAL A 249 -1.71 3.32 -2.52
CA VAL A 249 -1.51 4.51 -3.36
C VAL A 249 -0.50 4.18 -4.44
N ILE A 250 -0.73 4.66 -5.66
CA ILE A 250 0.26 4.65 -6.73
C ILE A 250 0.77 6.07 -6.92
N LEU A 251 2.09 6.21 -6.84
CA LEU A 251 2.83 7.46 -7.02
C LEU A 251 3.92 7.29 -8.08
N ASP A 252 4.33 8.36 -8.68
CA ASP A 252 5.54 8.38 -9.50
C ASP A 252 6.78 8.23 -8.61
N ALA A 253 7.63 7.26 -8.91
CA ALA A 253 8.77 6.91 -8.06
C ALA A 253 9.87 7.99 -8.01
N THR A 254 9.83 8.97 -8.90
CA THR A 254 10.83 10.04 -8.98
C THR A 254 10.32 11.33 -8.32
N THR A 255 9.04 11.63 -8.52
CA THR A 255 8.45 12.91 -8.09
C THR A 255 7.57 12.81 -6.87
N GLY A 256 7.16 11.58 -6.49
CA GLY A 256 6.18 11.36 -5.43
C GLY A 256 4.75 11.81 -5.75
N ALA A 257 4.53 12.32 -6.96
CA ALA A 257 3.21 12.80 -7.38
C ALA A 257 2.32 11.65 -7.87
N ASN A 258 1.01 11.87 -7.89
CA ASN A 258 0.07 10.95 -8.54
C ASN A 258 -0.13 11.24 -10.04
N GLN A 259 0.77 12.03 -10.63
CA GLN A 259 0.94 12.18 -12.07
C GLN A 259 2.06 11.23 -12.51
N LEU A 260 1.68 10.07 -13.05
CA LEU A 260 2.59 8.94 -13.27
C LEU A 260 3.27 9.03 -14.62
N ALA A 261 4.59 8.94 -14.65
CA ALA A 261 5.36 8.66 -15.87
C ALA A 261 5.50 7.14 -16.07
N ASN A 262 6.72 6.62 -16.21
CA ASN A 262 6.96 5.20 -16.49
C ASN A 262 7.58 4.44 -15.29
N SER A 263 7.93 5.13 -14.23
CA SER A 263 8.45 4.54 -13.01
C SER A 263 7.48 4.83 -11.86
N TRP A 264 6.83 3.78 -11.38
CA TRP A 264 5.79 3.89 -10.38
C TRP A 264 6.22 3.28 -9.06
N MET A 265 5.60 3.75 -8.01
CA MET A 265 5.77 3.25 -6.66
C MET A 265 4.39 2.95 -6.07
N LEU A 266 4.20 1.72 -5.59
CA LEU A 266 3.05 1.35 -4.77
C LEU A 266 3.40 1.60 -3.31
N VAL A 267 2.59 2.40 -2.62
CA VAL A 267 2.69 2.65 -1.18
C VAL A 267 1.43 2.17 -0.49
N TYR A 268 1.55 1.49 0.62
CA TYR A 268 0.40 1.04 1.40
C TYR A 268 0.72 0.93 2.88
N ALA A 269 -0.28 1.09 3.72
CA ALA A 269 -0.17 0.79 5.13
C ALA A 269 -0.33 -0.72 5.37
N TYR A 270 0.59 -1.30 6.09
CA TYR A 270 0.61 -2.72 6.43
C TYR A 270 0.48 -2.89 7.93
N MET A 271 -0.42 -3.76 8.35
CA MET A 271 -0.60 -4.16 9.74
C MET A 271 -0.25 -5.64 9.88
N GLN A 272 0.68 -5.93 10.77
CA GLN A 272 1.09 -7.30 11.07
C GLN A 272 0.03 -8.04 11.89
N PRO A 273 0.00 -9.37 11.82
CA PRO A 273 -0.83 -10.19 12.70
C PRO A 273 -0.50 -9.96 14.18
N ASN A 274 -1.52 -10.05 15.00
CA ASN A 274 -1.44 -9.87 16.46
C ASN A 274 -1.02 -8.47 16.93
N GLU A 275 -0.87 -7.51 16.03
CA GLU A 275 -0.65 -6.12 16.40
C GLU A 275 -1.96 -5.35 16.46
N GLY A 276 -2.07 -4.43 17.41
CA GLY A 276 -3.19 -3.51 17.49
C GLY A 276 -3.19 -2.52 16.32
N GLY A 277 -4.34 -1.96 15.96
CA GLY A 277 -4.48 -0.98 14.89
C GLY A 277 -3.60 0.27 15.02
N SER A 278 -2.85 0.38 16.12
CA SER A 278 -1.84 1.40 16.38
C SER A 278 -0.48 1.12 15.75
N GLN A 279 -0.24 -0.07 15.23
CA GLN A 279 1.05 -0.47 14.67
C GLN A 279 0.89 -0.80 13.19
N LYS A 280 0.91 0.24 12.38
CA LYS A 280 0.89 0.15 10.92
C LYS A 280 2.19 0.72 10.37
N TYR A 281 2.72 0.07 9.36
CA TYR A 281 3.94 0.47 8.66
C TYR A 281 3.59 0.95 7.26
N LEU A 282 4.31 1.95 6.77
CA LEU A 282 4.28 2.27 5.34
C LEU A 282 5.26 1.35 4.61
N VAL A 283 4.75 0.68 3.59
CA VAL A 283 5.53 -0.16 2.68
C VAL A 283 5.59 0.52 1.34
N PHE A 284 6.81 0.63 0.78
CA PHE A 284 7.08 1.20 -0.53
C PHE A 284 7.59 0.10 -1.46
N ARG A 285 6.99 -0.02 -2.63
CA ARG A 285 7.38 -1.01 -3.65
C ARG A 285 7.48 -0.34 -5.01
N ASN A 286 8.59 -0.55 -5.70
CA ASN A 286 8.71 -0.14 -7.09
C ASN A 286 7.79 -0.98 -7.98
N VAL A 287 7.16 -0.33 -8.95
CA VAL A 287 6.29 -0.94 -9.96
C VAL A 287 6.85 -0.62 -11.34
N THR A 288 7.17 -1.64 -12.09
CA THR A 288 7.59 -1.48 -13.48
C THR A 288 6.36 -1.53 -14.39
N VAL A 289 6.23 -0.53 -15.26
CA VAL A 289 5.15 -0.44 -16.22
C VAL A 289 5.69 -0.59 -17.63
N SER A 290 5.04 -1.47 -18.41
CA SER A 290 5.33 -1.63 -19.84
C SER A 290 4.08 -1.33 -20.65
N THR A 291 4.24 -0.55 -21.71
CA THR A 291 3.19 -0.27 -22.70
C THR A 291 3.27 -1.20 -23.92
N SER A 292 4.25 -2.10 -23.96
CA SER A 292 4.37 -3.07 -25.05
C SER A 292 3.48 -4.28 -24.78
N ASN A 293 2.84 -4.83 -25.85
CA ASN A 293 2.12 -6.10 -25.79
C ASN A 293 3.04 -7.32 -25.62
N THR A 294 4.35 -7.13 -25.57
CA THR A 294 5.29 -8.15 -25.15
C THR A 294 5.15 -8.25 -23.64
N PRO A 295 4.83 -9.43 -23.09
CA PRO A 295 4.87 -9.61 -21.64
C PRO A 295 6.29 -9.24 -21.20
N VAL A 296 6.45 -8.07 -20.61
CA VAL A 296 7.64 -7.82 -19.80
C VAL A 296 7.41 -8.71 -18.60
N SER A 297 8.18 -9.78 -18.55
CA SER A 297 8.44 -10.44 -17.29
C SER A 297 9.03 -9.37 -16.37
N ALA A 298 8.18 -8.61 -15.74
CA ALA A 298 8.56 -7.75 -14.64
C ALA A 298 9.00 -8.74 -13.55
N GLN A 299 10.29 -8.93 -13.46
CA GLN A 299 10.91 -9.66 -12.37
C GLN A 299 10.74 -8.80 -11.12
N VAL A 300 9.52 -8.74 -10.61
CA VAL A 300 9.26 -8.08 -9.33
C VAL A 300 9.81 -9.02 -8.27
N GLY A 301 10.99 -8.71 -7.78
CA GLY A 301 11.60 -9.42 -6.69
C GLY A 301 11.03 -8.93 -5.36
N VAL A 302 10.64 -9.83 -4.48
CA VAL A 302 10.41 -9.57 -3.07
C VAL A 302 11.67 -9.93 -2.30
N LEU A 303 12.12 -9.04 -1.42
CA LEU A 303 13.34 -9.26 -0.64
C LEU A 303 13.25 -10.54 0.17
N LEU A 304 14.19 -11.45 -0.05
CA LEU A 304 14.45 -12.60 0.83
C LEU A 304 15.44 -12.15 1.90
N ALA A 305 14.97 -12.04 3.12
CA ALA A 305 15.80 -11.66 4.26
C ALA A 305 15.94 -12.84 5.23
N ARG A 306 17.11 -12.97 5.82
CA ARG A 306 17.38 -13.93 6.89
C ARG A 306 17.37 -13.22 8.22
N TRP A 307 16.61 -13.77 9.13
CA TRP A 307 16.44 -13.28 10.49
C TRP A 307 16.95 -14.32 11.47
N TYR A 308 17.44 -13.89 12.60
CA TYR A 308 17.97 -14.76 13.64
C TYR A 308 17.41 -14.43 15.00
N ASP A 309 16.90 -15.45 15.71
CA ASP A 309 16.52 -15.41 17.09
C ASP A 309 17.54 -16.18 17.95
N SER A 310 18.28 -15.47 18.78
CA SER A 310 19.32 -16.09 19.62
C SER A 310 18.77 -16.86 20.81
N ALA A 311 17.54 -16.63 21.23
CA ALA A 311 16.90 -17.37 22.33
C ALA A 311 16.31 -18.69 21.85
N LEU A 312 15.78 -18.70 20.62
CA LEU A 312 15.23 -19.88 19.97
C LEU A 312 16.27 -20.66 19.18
N HIS A 313 17.47 -20.10 18.96
CA HIS A 313 18.49 -20.64 18.08
C HIS A 313 17.99 -20.93 16.68
N ASP A 314 17.09 -20.07 16.16
CA ASP A 314 16.42 -20.26 14.89
C ASP A 314 16.77 -19.17 13.88
N ARG A 315 16.96 -19.59 12.61
CA ARG A 315 17.15 -18.71 11.46
C ARG A 315 15.97 -18.82 10.53
N TRP A 316 15.31 -17.72 10.32
CA TRP A 316 14.16 -17.65 9.42
C TRP A 316 14.51 -16.87 8.16
N SER A 317 14.67 -17.57 7.04
CA SER A 317 14.83 -16.96 5.71
C SER A 317 13.47 -16.83 5.06
N THR A 318 12.97 -15.63 4.95
CA THR A 318 11.59 -15.37 4.52
C THR A 318 11.48 -14.12 3.66
N THR A 319 10.48 -14.09 2.77
CA THR A 319 10.03 -12.91 2.05
C THR A 319 8.92 -12.17 2.80
N ALA A 320 8.51 -12.68 3.96
CA ALA A 320 7.62 -11.97 4.85
C ALA A 320 8.26 -10.67 5.31
N ALA A 321 7.44 -9.63 5.46
CA ALA A 321 7.76 -8.63 6.44
C ALA A 321 7.88 -9.36 7.78
N VAL A 322 9.05 -9.32 8.39
CA VAL A 322 9.26 -9.99 9.66
C VAL A 322 8.30 -9.42 10.67
N PRO A 323 7.76 -10.28 11.53
CA PRO A 323 6.92 -9.86 12.63
C PRO A 323 7.62 -8.77 13.42
N GLY A 324 7.25 -7.51 13.22
CA GLY A 324 7.93 -6.36 13.79
C GLY A 324 7.81 -6.26 15.30
N ASN A 325 7.04 -7.16 15.91
CA ASN A 325 6.89 -7.27 17.36
C ASN A 325 7.43 -8.55 17.95
N ASP A 326 7.91 -9.45 17.14
CA ASP A 326 8.81 -10.47 17.64
C ASP A 326 10.18 -9.80 17.84
N THR A 327 10.32 -9.14 18.99
CA THR A 327 11.53 -8.43 19.39
C THR A 327 12.75 -9.34 19.48
N THR A 328 12.55 -10.64 19.31
CA THR A 328 13.59 -11.65 19.39
C THR A 328 14.29 -11.88 18.06
N TYR A 329 13.57 -11.83 16.90
CA TYR A 329 14.19 -11.95 15.59
C TYR A 329 14.87 -10.64 15.15
N LYS A 330 16.14 -10.73 14.81
CA LYS A 330 16.95 -9.61 14.30
C LYS A 330 17.42 -9.91 12.87
N LEU A 331 17.37 -8.89 12.01
CA LEU A 331 17.90 -9.02 10.64
C LEU A 331 19.36 -9.45 10.67
N GLU A 332 19.66 -10.61 10.09
CA GLU A 332 21.02 -11.15 9.99
C GLU A 332 21.62 -10.92 8.59
N ALA A 333 20.84 -11.13 7.52
CA ALA A 333 21.30 -10.93 6.16
C ALA A 333 20.15 -10.60 5.20
N LYS A 334 20.48 -9.96 4.09
CA LYS A 334 19.63 -9.81 2.90
C LYS A 334 20.21 -10.74 1.83
N SER A 335 19.47 -11.78 1.47
CA SER A 335 19.98 -12.83 0.59
C SER A 335 19.74 -12.55 -0.89
N GLY A 336 18.85 -11.65 -1.26
CA GLY A 336 18.47 -11.35 -2.65
C GLY A 336 16.98 -11.17 -2.79
N TYR A 337 16.43 -11.44 -3.99
CA TYR A 337 14.99 -11.27 -4.21
C TYR A 337 14.40 -12.51 -4.88
N LEU A 338 13.28 -13.01 -4.36
CA LEU A 338 12.48 -14.03 -5.04
C LEU A 338 11.46 -13.34 -5.96
N MET A 339 11.20 -13.93 -7.10
CA MET A 339 10.15 -13.43 -8.00
C MET A 339 8.77 -13.65 -7.38
N THR A 340 7.87 -12.68 -7.53
CA THR A 340 6.51 -12.77 -6.97
C THR A 340 5.57 -13.62 -7.82
N VAL A 341 5.95 -13.88 -9.07
CA VAL A 341 5.24 -14.76 -10.02
C VAL A 341 6.24 -15.62 -10.78
N ALA A 342 5.82 -16.77 -11.26
CA ALA A 342 6.65 -17.59 -12.12
C ALA A 342 7.06 -16.82 -13.39
N PRO A 343 8.36 -16.77 -13.76
CA PRO A 343 8.82 -16.07 -14.94
C PRO A 343 8.27 -16.76 -16.20
N ALA A 344 7.64 -15.99 -17.07
CA ALA A 344 7.03 -16.52 -18.28
C ALA A 344 8.11 -17.13 -19.22
N GLY A 345 7.89 -18.37 -19.63
CA GLY A 345 8.75 -19.06 -20.59
C GLY A 345 10.12 -19.50 -20.07
N GLN A 346 10.40 -19.31 -18.77
CA GLN A 346 11.65 -19.75 -18.14
C GLN A 346 11.39 -20.84 -17.10
N PRO A 347 12.21 -21.90 -17.04
CA PRO A 347 12.13 -22.89 -15.97
C PRO A 347 12.34 -22.23 -14.60
N SER A 348 11.40 -22.44 -13.70
CA SER A 348 11.43 -21.85 -12.35
C SER A 348 10.86 -22.82 -11.33
N THR A 349 11.21 -22.62 -10.07
CA THR A 349 10.76 -23.40 -8.94
C THR A 349 10.00 -22.49 -7.98
N GLU A 350 8.79 -22.88 -7.60
CA GLU A 350 8.03 -22.23 -6.54
C GLU A 350 8.65 -22.60 -5.19
N MET A 351 8.86 -21.58 -4.35
CA MET A 351 9.44 -21.72 -3.02
C MET A 351 8.38 -21.57 -1.96
N GLU A 352 8.45 -22.39 -0.93
CA GLU A 352 7.58 -22.37 0.23
C GLU A 352 8.35 -21.99 1.50
N ASP A 353 7.72 -21.19 2.33
CA ASP A 353 8.16 -20.88 3.69
C ASP A 353 7.45 -21.84 4.65
N CYS A 354 8.22 -22.59 5.42
CA CYS A 354 7.75 -23.66 6.27
C CYS A 354 8.32 -23.57 7.67
N VAL A 355 7.65 -24.20 8.63
CA VAL A 355 8.14 -24.33 9.98
C VAL A 355 7.89 -25.73 10.53
N SER A 356 8.85 -26.27 11.27
CA SER A 356 8.67 -27.44 12.13
C SER A 356 8.58 -26.99 13.55
N GLU A 357 7.42 -27.15 14.15
CA GLU A 357 7.22 -26.85 15.57
C GLU A 357 7.80 -27.99 16.42
N ARG A 358 9.03 -27.80 16.88
CA ARG A 358 9.58 -28.59 17.99
C ARG A 358 9.43 -27.78 19.26
N PRO A 359 8.91 -28.32 20.35
CA PRO A 359 8.78 -27.58 21.61
C PRO A 359 10.10 -26.89 22.01
N GLY A 360 10.10 -25.55 22.00
CA GLY A 360 11.26 -24.73 22.37
C GLY A 360 12.28 -24.46 21.25
N HIS A 361 12.15 -25.03 20.07
CA HIS A 361 13.07 -24.85 18.93
C HIS A 361 12.30 -24.92 17.62
N PRO A 362 11.68 -23.85 17.16
CA PRO A 362 11.14 -23.79 15.81
C PRO A 362 12.29 -23.97 14.83
N ASP A 363 12.03 -24.58 13.71
CA ASP A 363 12.97 -24.71 12.61
C ASP A 363 12.30 -24.21 11.34
N HIS A 364 12.58 -22.95 10.97
CA HIS A 364 12.06 -22.34 9.75
C HIS A 364 12.89 -22.77 8.55
N LEU A 365 12.20 -23.10 7.47
CA LEU A 365 12.79 -23.66 6.27
C LEU A 365 12.23 -23.02 5.01
N LEU A 366 13.09 -22.57 4.13
CA LEU A 366 12.76 -22.26 2.74
C LEU A 366 13.00 -23.50 1.87
N ALA A 367 11.95 -23.97 1.17
CA ALA A 367 12.01 -25.20 0.38
C ALA A 367 11.22 -25.09 -0.92
N GLU A 368 11.44 -26.04 -1.81
CA GLU A 368 10.65 -26.21 -3.02
C GLU A 368 9.22 -26.64 -2.68
N LYS A 369 8.27 -26.25 -3.48
CA LYS A 369 6.85 -26.58 -3.34
C LYS A 369 6.62 -28.08 -3.12
N GLY A 370 5.83 -28.38 -2.10
CA GLY A 370 5.47 -29.74 -1.70
C GLY A 370 6.50 -30.39 -0.77
N PHE A 371 7.63 -29.77 -0.51
CA PHE A 371 8.63 -30.29 0.43
C PHE A 371 8.12 -30.26 1.87
N CYS A 372 7.43 -29.21 2.26
CA CYS A 372 6.94 -29.02 3.63
C CYS A 372 6.03 -30.17 4.05
N GLU A 373 5.03 -30.46 3.25
CA GLU A 373 4.04 -31.51 3.52
C GLU A 373 4.68 -32.91 3.50
N ALA A 374 5.60 -33.13 2.56
CA ALA A 374 6.30 -34.40 2.45
C ALA A 374 7.25 -34.72 3.60
N ASN A 375 7.69 -33.70 4.35
CA ASN A 375 8.69 -33.84 5.41
C ASN A 375 8.17 -33.40 6.81
N ALA A 376 6.84 -33.36 6.98
CA ALA A 376 6.18 -33.02 8.24
C ALA A 376 6.51 -31.59 8.75
N TYR A 377 6.74 -30.66 7.83
CA TYR A 377 6.76 -29.24 8.13
C TYR A 377 5.38 -28.65 7.87
N GLN A 378 5.01 -27.69 8.69
CA GLN A 378 3.84 -26.86 8.38
C GLN A 378 4.22 -25.83 7.33
N ARG A 379 3.51 -25.82 6.20
CA ARG A 379 3.62 -24.75 5.20
C ARG A 379 3.02 -23.47 5.76
N LEU A 380 3.79 -22.39 5.76
CA LEU A 380 3.34 -21.07 6.16
C LEU A 380 2.74 -20.30 4.97
N ARG A 381 3.43 -20.36 3.80
CA ARG A 381 3.02 -19.63 2.59
C ARG A 381 3.90 -19.97 1.38
N THR A 382 3.52 -19.48 0.21
CA THR A 382 4.42 -19.30 -0.92
C THR A 382 5.37 -18.15 -0.64
N ALA A 383 6.67 -18.39 -0.71
CA ALA A 383 7.71 -17.37 -0.53
C ALA A 383 8.00 -16.61 -1.83
N GLY A 384 7.81 -17.26 -2.98
CA GLY A 384 8.07 -16.70 -4.30
C GLY A 384 8.62 -17.76 -5.26
N TRP A 385 9.28 -17.32 -6.33
CA TRP A 385 9.88 -18.20 -7.33
C TRP A 385 11.37 -17.89 -7.50
N VAL A 386 12.15 -18.92 -7.81
CA VAL A 386 13.55 -18.84 -8.23
C VAL A 386 13.70 -19.41 -9.63
N TYR A 387 14.70 -19.00 -10.39
CA TYR A 387 15.04 -19.64 -11.64
C TYR A 387 15.65 -21.03 -11.37
N ALA A 388 15.30 -22.02 -12.19
CA ALA A 388 15.91 -23.34 -12.11
C ALA A 388 17.32 -23.38 -12.73
N ARG A 389 17.70 -22.34 -13.49
CA ARG A 389 19.01 -22.17 -14.10
C ARG A 389 19.49 -20.75 -13.90
N GLN A 390 20.81 -20.56 -13.92
CA GLN A 390 21.38 -19.24 -13.82
C GLN A 390 21.01 -18.39 -15.04
N GLU A 391 20.44 -17.21 -14.76
CA GLU A 391 20.08 -16.20 -15.73
C GLU A 391 20.88 -14.91 -15.48
N ALA A 392 20.77 -13.93 -16.39
CA ALA A 392 21.39 -12.63 -16.18
C ALA A 392 20.82 -11.95 -14.92
N ASN A 393 21.69 -11.32 -14.13
CA ASN A 393 21.34 -10.68 -12.85
C ASN A 393 20.75 -11.63 -11.80
N THR A 394 21.17 -12.89 -11.81
CA THR A 394 20.83 -13.87 -10.77
C THR A 394 22.07 -14.40 -10.07
N GLN A 395 21.86 -14.89 -8.87
CA GLN A 395 22.87 -15.53 -8.03
C GLN A 395 22.31 -16.84 -7.48
N PRO A 396 23.17 -17.83 -7.14
CA PRO A 396 22.69 -19.07 -6.54
C PRO A 396 22.10 -18.84 -5.16
N LEU A 397 21.05 -19.58 -4.85
CA LEU A 397 20.41 -19.62 -3.54
C LEU A 397 20.48 -21.06 -3.00
N TYR A 398 21.11 -21.24 -1.86
CA TYR A 398 21.31 -22.53 -1.22
C TYR A 398 20.45 -22.66 0.02
N ARG A 399 19.96 -23.87 0.29
CA ARG A 399 19.50 -24.25 1.61
C ARG A 399 20.69 -24.76 2.41
N CYS A 400 20.80 -24.22 3.62
CA CYS A 400 21.85 -24.50 4.58
C CYS A 400 21.26 -25.02 5.89
N TYR A 401 22.06 -25.81 6.63
CA TYR A 401 21.71 -26.29 7.94
C TYR A 401 22.84 -26.03 8.96
N SER A 402 22.48 -25.45 10.08
CA SER A 402 23.39 -25.25 11.22
C SER A 402 23.29 -26.43 12.18
N ASP A 403 24.32 -27.26 12.22
CA ASP A 403 24.37 -28.39 13.16
C ASP A 403 24.42 -27.93 14.63
N ALA A 404 25.00 -26.76 14.89
CA ALA A 404 25.12 -26.20 16.22
C ALA A 404 23.78 -25.67 16.78
N GLU A 405 22.90 -25.18 15.90
CA GLU A 405 21.65 -24.56 16.27
C GLU A 405 20.42 -25.38 15.84
N HIS A 406 20.64 -26.47 15.10
CA HIS A 406 19.58 -27.33 14.57
C HIS A 406 18.53 -26.57 13.76
N SER A 407 18.95 -25.56 13.00
CA SER A 407 18.10 -24.66 12.25
C SER A 407 18.53 -24.56 10.79
N HIS A 408 17.54 -24.55 9.87
CA HIS A 408 17.76 -24.30 8.45
C HIS A 408 17.80 -22.81 8.15
N PHE A 409 18.43 -22.44 7.04
CA PHE A 409 18.43 -21.07 6.51
C PHE A 409 18.82 -21.05 5.04
N ALA A 410 18.59 -19.92 4.37
CA ALA A 410 19.04 -19.69 3.01
C ALA A 410 20.28 -18.78 2.97
N ALA A 411 21.19 -19.06 2.05
CA ALA A 411 22.40 -18.27 1.79
C ALA A 411 22.74 -18.26 0.29
N ASN A 412 23.49 -17.27 -0.15
CA ASN A 412 23.96 -17.16 -1.55
C ASN A 412 25.37 -17.71 -1.75
N GLN A 413 26.05 -18.09 -0.68
CA GLN A 413 27.38 -18.68 -0.74
C GLN A 413 27.32 -20.18 -0.42
N PRO A 414 28.07 -21.02 -1.15
CA PRO A 414 28.04 -22.46 -0.94
C PRO A 414 28.66 -22.92 0.41
N ASP A 415 29.40 -22.03 1.08
CA ASP A 415 29.91 -22.24 2.43
C ASP A 415 28.90 -21.84 3.52
N CYS A 416 27.67 -21.47 3.11
CA CYS A 416 26.60 -21.06 4.02
C CYS A 416 27.00 -19.90 4.95
N ASP A 417 27.77 -18.94 4.43
CA ASP A 417 28.34 -17.81 5.16
C ASP A 417 29.15 -18.23 6.41
N GLY A 418 29.71 -19.44 6.39
CA GLY A 418 30.45 -20.02 7.53
C GLY A 418 29.57 -20.38 8.73
N LYS A 419 28.23 -20.43 8.59
CA LYS A 419 27.29 -20.65 9.67
C LYS A 419 26.67 -22.06 9.70
N GLY A 420 26.94 -22.85 8.68
CA GLY A 420 26.38 -24.17 8.53
C GLY A 420 26.94 -24.91 7.34
N ARG A 421 26.33 -26.03 6.99
CA ARG A 421 26.65 -26.81 5.78
C ARG A 421 25.55 -26.65 4.75
N MET A 422 25.95 -26.62 3.48
CA MET A 422 25.03 -26.64 2.35
C MET A 422 24.33 -28.00 2.27
N GLU A 423 23.03 -27.98 2.05
CA GLU A 423 22.22 -29.18 1.80
C GLU A 423 21.86 -29.31 0.32
N THR A 424 21.38 -28.24 -0.29
CA THR A 424 20.97 -28.25 -1.69
C THR A 424 21.02 -26.88 -2.31
N LEU A 425 21.11 -26.81 -3.63
CA LEU A 425 20.85 -25.61 -4.42
C LEU A 425 19.33 -25.51 -4.65
N LEU A 426 18.70 -24.45 -4.15
CA LEU A 426 17.27 -24.18 -4.34
C LEU A 426 16.97 -23.62 -5.73
N GLY A 427 17.93 -22.94 -6.34
CA GLY A 427 17.81 -22.29 -7.63
C GLY A 427 18.62 -21.00 -7.66
N TYR A 428 18.14 -20.03 -8.44
CA TYR A 428 18.83 -18.74 -8.62
C TYR A 428 17.85 -17.60 -8.35
N ASP A 429 18.15 -16.80 -7.35
CA ASP A 429 17.40 -15.60 -7.00
C ASP A 429 17.96 -14.37 -7.74
N LEU A 430 17.22 -13.26 -7.69
CA LEU A 430 17.64 -12.00 -8.31
C LEU A 430 18.64 -11.27 -7.40
N VAL A 431 19.72 -10.78 -7.98
CA VAL A 431 20.62 -9.81 -7.30
C VAL A 431 19.92 -8.45 -7.19
N GLN A 432 20.36 -7.66 -6.24
CA GLN A 432 19.82 -6.31 -5.97
C GLN A 432 20.06 -5.36 -7.15
#